data_68886251bd987681a4c360f7572cb2b1
#
_entry.id   68886251bd987681a4c360f7572cb2b1
#
_cell.length_a   1.000
_cell.length_b   1.000
_cell.length_c   1.000
_cell.angle_alpha   90.00
_cell.angle_beta   90.00
_cell.angle_gamma   90.00
#
_symmetry.space_group_name_H-M   'P 1'
#
loop_
_entity.id
_entity.type
_entity.pdbx_description
1 polymer ?
#
loop_
_entity_poly.entity_id
_entity_poly.type
_entity_poly.pdbx_seq_one_letter_code
_entity_poly.pdbx_strand_id
1 'polypeptide(L)'
;MRRDDGYDILNNNKLVANDIMPVVTLEVRMIFFKVILIAIWALGVPYLMGLLFREKCLKKDNLNAGHAIVTGYFLMFAVFYLLTMPLLLASASLSLLVILFASVCGLTSIISVILCRRRIKNHMRSGFTFFKNSSVIFWIAILIIILQTGVLTVYQHIDDDDAFFVATSTTAVETNTIVEIDPYTGEVLTAHRMRYVMSPFPVYTAVFSRLVMMHPTIVAHTVFPAVFIPLAFLVAYLLISNF
;
A
#
# COMPACT_ATOMS: atom_id res chain seq x y z
N MET A 1 -40.54 -10.69 -49.90
CA MET A 1 -39.12 -10.37 -50.06
C MET A 1 -38.67 -9.61 -48.81
N ARG A 2 -38.26 -10.35 -47.78
CA ARG A 2 -37.87 -9.80 -46.46
C ARG A 2 -36.95 -10.81 -45.79
N ARG A 3 -35.66 -10.71 -46.08
CA ARG A 3 -34.62 -11.59 -45.49
C ARG A 3 -33.23 -10.94 -45.66
N ASP A 4 -32.97 -9.83 -44.94
CA ASP A 4 -31.57 -9.34 -44.89
C ASP A 4 -31.22 -8.64 -43.54
N ASP A 5 -32.22 -8.38 -42.65
CA ASP A 5 -31.94 -7.62 -41.43
C ASP A 5 -31.22 -8.43 -40.33
N GLY A 6 -31.15 -9.75 -40.44
CA GLY A 6 -30.52 -10.61 -39.42
C GLY A 6 -29.00 -10.73 -39.51
N TYR A 7 -28.43 -10.58 -40.71
CA TYR A 7 -27.01 -10.71 -40.93
C TYR A 7 -26.20 -9.47 -40.50
N ASP A 8 -26.78 -8.29 -40.61
CA ASP A 8 -26.13 -7.04 -40.21
C ASP A 8 -26.02 -6.90 -38.69
N ILE A 9 -27.01 -7.39 -37.94
CA ILE A 9 -26.98 -7.37 -36.46
C ILE A 9 -25.91 -8.31 -35.91
N LEU A 10 -25.74 -9.48 -36.52
CA LEU A 10 -24.72 -10.46 -36.10
C LEU A 10 -23.30 -10.01 -36.43
N ASN A 11 -23.11 -9.32 -37.56
CA ASN A 11 -21.80 -8.75 -37.92
C ASN A 11 -21.42 -7.54 -37.06
N ASN A 12 -22.37 -6.67 -36.76
CA ASN A 12 -22.15 -5.53 -35.85
C ASN A 12 -21.81 -6.01 -34.43
N ASN A 13 -22.47 -7.03 -33.92
CA ASN A 13 -22.17 -7.59 -32.60
C ASN A 13 -20.78 -8.28 -32.55
N LYS A 14 -20.30 -8.89 -33.64
CA LYS A 14 -18.94 -9.43 -33.72
C LYS A 14 -17.87 -8.34 -33.81
N LEU A 15 -18.13 -7.26 -34.54
CA LEU A 15 -17.22 -6.11 -34.62
C LEU A 15 -17.09 -5.44 -33.25
N VAL A 16 -18.21 -5.15 -32.59
CA VAL A 16 -18.21 -4.57 -31.24
C VAL A 16 -17.53 -5.48 -30.22
N ALA A 17 -17.73 -6.80 -30.28
CA ALA A 17 -17.07 -7.76 -29.39
C ALA A 17 -15.54 -7.81 -29.63
N ASN A 18 -15.08 -7.71 -30.86
CA ASN A 18 -13.66 -7.71 -31.19
C ASN A 18 -12.93 -6.43 -30.73
N ASP A 19 -13.62 -5.29 -30.68
CA ASP A 19 -13.05 -4.03 -30.20
C ASP A 19 -13.09 -3.91 -28.67
N ILE A 20 -14.08 -4.51 -28.01
CA ILE A 20 -14.21 -4.49 -26.55
C ILE A 20 -13.25 -5.48 -25.88
N MET A 21 -13.03 -6.66 -26.43
CA MET A 21 -12.16 -7.69 -25.84
C MET A 21 -10.74 -7.22 -25.54
N PRO A 22 -10.01 -6.53 -26.43
CA PRO A 22 -8.66 -6.06 -26.12
C PRO A 22 -8.63 -4.98 -25.05
N VAL A 23 -9.65 -4.14 -24.94
CA VAL A 23 -9.76 -3.10 -23.91
C VAL A 23 -9.96 -3.74 -22.54
N VAL A 24 -10.90 -4.66 -22.41
CA VAL A 24 -11.17 -5.39 -21.16
C VAL A 24 -9.94 -6.17 -20.69
N THR A 25 -9.22 -6.83 -21.62
CA THR A 25 -8.00 -7.56 -21.27
C THR A 25 -6.87 -6.64 -20.80
N LEU A 26 -6.76 -5.43 -21.34
CA LEU A 26 -5.78 -4.43 -20.92
C LEU A 26 -6.10 -3.91 -19.52
N GLU A 27 -7.37 -3.58 -19.23
CA GLU A 27 -7.81 -3.13 -17.91
C GLU A 27 -7.55 -4.19 -16.84
N VAL A 28 -7.89 -5.45 -17.09
CA VAL A 28 -7.62 -6.56 -16.17
C VAL A 28 -6.13 -6.73 -15.90
N ARG A 29 -5.27 -6.60 -16.92
CA ARG A 29 -3.81 -6.66 -16.76
C ARG A 29 -3.31 -5.49 -15.92
N MET A 30 -3.83 -4.29 -16.12
CA MET A 30 -3.47 -3.11 -15.32
C MET A 30 -3.87 -3.25 -13.86
N ILE A 31 -5.06 -3.78 -13.57
CA ILE A 31 -5.52 -4.04 -12.20
C ILE A 31 -4.58 -5.08 -11.54
N PHE A 32 -4.28 -6.18 -12.22
CA PHE A 32 -3.38 -7.20 -11.71
C PHE A 32 -1.98 -6.64 -11.40
N PHE A 33 -1.44 -5.80 -12.27
CA PHE A 33 -0.16 -5.12 -12.05
C PHE A 33 -0.19 -4.21 -10.82
N LYS A 34 -1.26 -3.43 -10.62
CA LYS A 34 -1.44 -2.58 -9.44
C LYS A 34 -1.53 -3.40 -8.15
N VAL A 35 -2.23 -4.53 -8.17
CA VAL A 35 -2.30 -5.45 -7.02
C VAL A 35 -0.92 -6.00 -6.66
N ILE A 36 -0.09 -6.34 -7.65
CA ILE A 36 1.29 -6.77 -7.41
C ILE A 36 2.11 -5.64 -6.77
N LEU A 37 1.99 -4.41 -7.26
CA LEU A 37 2.68 -3.25 -6.67
C LEU A 37 2.24 -3.03 -5.22
N ILE A 38 0.95 -3.12 -4.93
CA ILE A 38 0.44 -3.04 -3.56
C ILE A 38 1.06 -4.14 -2.69
N ALA A 39 1.07 -5.39 -3.15
CA ALA A 39 1.65 -6.50 -2.40
C ALA A 39 3.17 -6.29 -2.14
N ILE A 40 3.90 -5.77 -3.12
CA ILE A 40 5.33 -5.46 -2.96
C ILE A 40 5.52 -4.36 -1.91
N TRP A 41 4.82 -3.23 -2.03
CA TRP A 41 5.02 -2.08 -1.15
C TRP A 41 4.40 -2.25 0.23
N ALA A 42 3.27 -2.95 0.35
CA ALA A 42 2.59 -3.14 1.62
C ALA A 42 3.08 -4.38 2.40
N LEU A 43 3.61 -5.41 1.75
CA LEU A 43 4.05 -6.62 2.44
C LEU A 43 5.53 -6.93 2.20
N GLY A 44 5.98 -6.88 0.94
CA GLY A 44 7.33 -7.26 0.56
C GLY A 44 8.39 -6.33 1.14
N VAL A 45 8.26 -5.03 0.91
CA VAL A 45 9.23 -4.02 1.39
C VAL A 45 9.33 -4.00 2.91
N PRO A 46 8.23 -3.87 3.68
CA PRO A 46 8.31 -3.92 5.14
C PRO A 46 8.92 -5.24 5.65
N TYR A 47 8.52 -6.38 5.10
CA TYR A 47 9.09 -7.67 5.48
C TYR A 47 10.60 -7.71 5.29
N LEU A 48 11.12 -7.28 4.14
CA LEU A 48 12.54 -7.31 3.82
C LEU A 48 13.35 -6.32 4.67
N MET A 49 12.86 -5.11 4.86
CA MET A 49 13.48 -4.11 5.73
C MET A 49 13.59 -4.59 7.18
N GLY A 50 12.49 -5.11 7.71
CA GLY A 50 12.47 -5.61 9.08
C GLY A 50 13.30 -6.88 9.27
N LEU A 51 13.34 -7.78 8.28
CA LEU A 51 14.17 -8.96 8.32
C LEU A 51 15.66 -8.59 8.38
N LEU A 52 16.11 -7.67 7.51
CA LEU A 52 17.49 -7.18 7.51
C LEU A 52 17.88 -6.58 8.86
N PHE A 53 17.05 -5.69 9.39
CA PHE A 53 17.30 -5.01 10.65
C PHE A 53 17.39 -5.99 11.82
N ARG A 54 16.43 -6.92 11.92
CA ARG A 54 16.40 -7.91 13.01
C ARG A 54 17.56 -8.87 12.94
N GLU A 55 17.96 -9.32 11.77
CA GLU A 55 19.07 -10.26 11.59
C GLU A 55 20.42 -9.59 11.82
N LYS A 56 20.64 -8.37 11.28
CA LYS A 56 21.96 -7.72 11.30
C LYS A 56 22.16 -6.76 12.47
N CYS A 57 21.12 -6.03 12.87
CA CYS A 57 21.24 -5.06 13.97
C CYS A 57 20.88 -5.68 15.32
N LEU A 58 19.78 -6.43 15.41
CA LEU A 58 19.33 -7.02 16.68
C LEU A 58 19.92 -8.41 16.94
N LYS A 59 20.53 -9.06 15.95
CA LYS A 59 21.17 -10.40 16.05
C LYS A 59 20.25 -11.45 16.70
N LYS A 60 18.95 -11.35 16.47
CA LYS A 60 17.97 -12.30 17.01
C LYS A 60 17.82 -13.52 16.11
N ASP A 61 18.03 -14.70 16.65
CA ASP A 61 17.95 -15.97 15.90
C ASP A 61 16.53 -16.48 15.70
N ASN A 62 15.62 -16.23 16.66
CA ASN A 62 14.21 -16.62 16.55
C ASN A 62 13.41 -15.56 15.82
N LEU A 63 13.44 -15.61 14.50
CA LEU A 63 12.75 -14.66 13.62
C LEU A 63 11.46 -15.30 13.10
N ASN A 64 10.32 -14.81 13.61
CA ASN A 64 9.01 -15.03 12.99
C ASN A 64 8.81 -13.97 11.88
N ALA A 65 8.23 -14.37 10.74
CA ALA A 65 7.93 -13.47 9.62
C ALA A 65 7.03 -12.30 10.04
N GLY A 66 6.08 -12.52 10.95
CA GLY A 66 5.21 -11.47 11.50
C GLY A 66 6.01 -10.38 12.22
N HIS A 67 6.97 -10.75 13.06
CA HIS A 67 7.84 -9.77 13.70
C HIS A 67 8.68 -8.97 12.68
N ALA A 68 9.13 -9.61 11.59
CA ALA A 68 9.85 -8.89 10.53
C ALA A 68 8.95 -7.87 9.86
N ILE A 69 7.71 -8.22 9.51
CA ILE A 69 6.74 -7.28 8.90
C ILE A 69 6.50 -6.08 9.82
N VAL A 70 6.18 -6.30 11.09
CA VAL A 70 5.88 -5.22 12.05
C VAL A 70 7.10 -4.31 12.24
N THR A 71 8.30 -4.90 12.47
CA THR A 71 9.54 -4.11 12.58
C THR A 71 9.81 -3.31 11.32
N GLY A 72 9.55 -3.88 10.16
CA GLY A 72 9.73 -3.22 8.87
C GLY A 72 8.78 -2.05 8.66
N TYR A 73 7.54 -2.13 9.10
CA TYR A 73 6.63 -0.98 9.07
C TYR A 73 7.12 0.17 9.94
N PHE A 74 7.59 -0.09 11.15
CA PHE A 74 8.20 0.95 11.98
C PHE A 74 9.41 1.59 11.30
N LEU A 75 10.28 0.80 10.69
CA LEU A 75 11.44 1.33 9.95
C LEU A 75 11.02 2.12 8.72
N MET A 76 10.05 1.63 7.96
CA MET A 76 9.54 2.29 6.77
C MET A 76 8.92 3.65 7.11
N PHE A 77 8.11 3.74 8.17
CA PHE A 77 7.56 5.01 8.64
C PHE A 77 8.64 5.94 9.20
N ALA A 78 9.64 5.41 9.91
CA ALA A 78 10.77 6.22 10.39
C ALA A 78 11.57 6.81 9.22
N VAL A 79 11.91 6.01 8.21
CA VAL A 79 12.57 6.48 6.99
C VAL A 79 11.72 7.52 6.27
N PHE A 80 10.41 7.25 6.13
CA PHE A 80 9.48 8.18 5.50
C PHE A 80 9.47 9.53 6.23
N TYR A 81 9.34 9.53 7.56
CA TYR A 81 9.32 10.74 8.37
C TYR A 81 10.63 11.53 8.26
N LEU A 82 11.77 10.83 8.36
CA LEU A 82 13.11 11.44 8.24
C LEU A 82 13.36 12.09 6.88
N LEU A 83 12.79 11.53 5.81
CA LEU A 83 12.90 12.10 4.47
C LEU A 83 11.89 13.24 4.26
N THR A 84 10.66 13.07 4.74
CA THR A 84 9.58 14.03 4.49
C THR A 84 9.83 15.36 5.19
N MET A 85 10.31 15.37 6.45
CA MET A 85 10.48 16.58 7.22
C MET A 85 11.43 17.59 6.56
N PRO A 86 12.69 17.25 6.21
CA PRO A 86 13.58 18.20 5.57
C PRO A 86 13.09 18.63 4.18
N LEU A 87 12.47 17.71 3.42
CA LEU A 87 11.97 18.03 2.09
C LEU A 87 10.75 18.96 2.12
N LEU A 88 9.87 18.79 3.11
CA LEU A 88 8.74 19.68 3.36
C LEU A 88 9.23 21.09 3.71
N LEU A 89 10.22 21.21 4.62
CA LEU A 89 10.81 22.50 5.01
C LEU A 89 11.56 23.16 3.86
N ALA A 90 12.09 22.38 2.92
CA ALA A 90 12.79 22.88 1.73
C ALA A 90 11.83 23.14 0.54
N SER A 91 10.52 23.03 0.72
CA SER A 91 9.52 23.14 -0.36
C SER A 91 9.86 22.29 -1.58
N ALA A 92 10.27 21.05 -1.33
CA ALA A 92 10.69 20.14 -2.38
C ALA A 92 9.47 19.49 -3.06
N SER A 93 9.66 18.98 -4.30
CA SER A 93 8.60 18.31 -5.02
C SER A 93 8.25 16.94 -4.42
N LEU A 94 6.97 16.52 -4.55
CA LEU A 94 6.52 15.18 -4.19
C LEU A 94 7.31 14.10 -4.95
N SER A 95 7.61 14.34 -6.23
CA SER A 95 8.39 13.40 -7.06
C SER A 95 9.77 13.12 -6.48
N LEU A 96 10.46 14.13 -5.93
CA LEU A 96 11.75 13.94 -5.28
C LEU A 96 11.62 13.06 -4.04
N LEU A 97 10.60 13.30 -3.21
CA LEU A 97 10.32 12.46 -2.04
C LEU A 97 10.02 11.00 -2.45
N VAL A 98 9.19 10.79 -3.49
CA VAL A 98 8.88 9.45 -4.01
C VAL A 98 10.14 8.72 -4.46
N ILE A 99 11.02 9.40 -5.23
CA ILE A 99 12.28 8.80 -5.71
C ILE A 99 13.20 8.45 -4.54
N LEU A 100 13.41 9.35 -3.60
CA LEU A 100 14.28 9.11 -2.45
C LEU A 100 13.75 7.98 -1.56
N PHE A 101 12.45 8.02 -1.24
CA PHE A 101 11.81 6.99 -0.44
C PHE A 101 11.87 5.62 -1.13
N ALA A 102 11.52 5.55 -2.41
CA ALA A 102 11.60 4.33 -3.20
C ALA A 102 13.03 3.80 -3.30
N SER A 103 14.01 4.69 -3.47
CA SER A 103 15.44 4.31 -3.55
C SER A 103 15.94 3.71 -2.23
N VAL A 104 15.66 4.34 -1.09
CA VAL A 104 16.08 3.84 0.23
C VAL A 104 15.40 2.50 0.53
N CYS A 105 14.08 2.41 0.35
CA CYS A 105 13.33 1.17 0.58
C CYS A 105 13.73 0.06 -0.40
N GLY A 106 13.96 0.41 -1.67
CA GLY A 106 14.39 -0.54 -2.70
C GLY A 106 15.80 -1.08 -2.44
N LEU A 107 16.77 -0.20 -2.15
CA LEU A 107 18.14 -0.60 -1.83
C LEU A 107 18.20 -1.47 -0.58
N THR A 108 17.52 -1.09 0.48
CA THR A 108 17.46 -1.91 1.71
C THR A 108 16.81 -3.26 1.46
N SER A 109 15.78 -3.33 0.61
CA SER A 109 15.13 -4.58 0.22
C SER A 109 16.06 -5.48 -0.61
N ILE A 110 16.80 -4.92 -1.57
CA ILE A 110 17.78 -5.66 -2.38
C ILE A 110 18.89 -6.22 -1.47
N ILE A 111 19.44 -5.40 -0.59
CA ILE A 111 20.47 -5.83 0.39
C ILE A 111 19.91 -6.96 1.26
N SER A 112 18.65 -6.86 1.71
CA SER A 112 17.99 -7.89 2.48
C SER A 112 17.90 -9.21 1.73
N VAL A 113 17.49 -9.18 0.46
CA VAL A 113 17.39 -10.39 -0.38
C VAL A 113 18.77 -11.07 -0.51
N ILE A 114 19.82 -10.29 -0.72
CA ILE A 114 21.19 -10.83 -0.86
C ILE A 114 21.68 -11.44 0.44
N LEU A 115 21.59 -10.68 1.55
CA LEU A 115 22.20 -11.09 2.83
C LEU A 115 21.35 -12.11 3.61
N CYS A 116 20.01 -12.03 3.51
CA CYS A 116 19.10 -12.86 4.29
C CYS A 116 18.43 -13.99 3.47
N ARG A 117 18.98 -14.33 2.29
CA ARG A 117 18.42 -15.31 1.35
C ARG A 117 18.03 -16.65 1.99
N ARG A 118 18.86 -17.17 2.88
CA ARG A 118 18.58 -18.45 3.58
C ARG A 118 17.38 -18.33 4.50
N ARG A 119 17.27 -17.22 5.24
CA ARG A 119 16.13 -16.95 6.14
C ARG A 119 14.83 -16.78 5.37
N ILE A 120 14.86 -16.05 4.26
CA ILE A 120 13.68 -15.89 3.39
C ILE A 120 13.15 -17.26 2.96
N LYS A 121 14.02 -18.15 2.46
CA LYS A 121 13.64 -19.51 2.05
C LYS A 121 13.04 -20.31 3.21
N ASN A 122 13.64 -20.21 4.41
CA ASN A 122 13.14 -20.89 5.60
C ASN A 122 11.77 -20.34 6.03
N HIS A 123 11.56 -19.02 6.02
CA HIS A 123 10.27 -18.42 6.34
C HIS A 123 9.18 -18.84 5.36
N MET A 124 9.47 -18.87 4.06
CA MET A 124 8.51 -19.35 3.05
C MET A 124 8.10 -20.82 3.32
N ARG A 125 9.09 -21.68 3.61
CA ARG A 125 8.83 -23.10 3.92
C ARG A 125 8.06 -23.26 5.24
N SER A 126 8.47 -22.56 6.29
CA SER A 126 7.80 -22.58 7.59
C SER A 126 6.38 -22.04 7.52
N GLY A 127 6.17 -20.94 6.77
CA GLY A 127 4.85 -20.36 6.56
C GLY A 127 3.89 -21.35 5.90
N PHE A 128 4.31 -22.03 4.84
CA PHE A 128 3.49 -23.04 4.19
C PHE A 128 3.11 -24.18 5.14
N THR A 129 4.08 -24.67 5.95
CA THR A 129 3.83 -25.71 6.95
C THR A 129 2.89 -25.22 8.05
N PHE A 130 3.04 -23.97 8.48
CA PHE A 130 2.16 -23.34 9.48
C PHE A 130 0.71 -23.29 8.99
N PHE A 131 0.46 -22.78 7.78
CA PHE A 131 -0.90 -22.75 7.21
C PHE A 131 -1.52 -24.13 7.08
N LYS A 132 -0.75 -25.12 6.66
CA LYS A 132 -1.21 -26.51 6.51
C LYS A 132 -1.64 -27.13 7.85
N ASN A 133 -0.93 -26.79 8.94
CA ASN A 133 -1.16 -27.37 10.27
C ASN A 133 -1.98 -26.47 11.20
N SER A 134 -2.52 -25.36 10.70
CA SER A 134 -3.31 -24.44 11.49
C SER A 134 -4.66 -25.00 11.90
N SER A 135 -5.07 -24.69 13.13
CA SER A 135 -6.35 -25.15 13.70
C SER A 135 -7.56 -24.51 12.99
N VAL A 136 -8.71 -25.12 13.12
CA VAL A 136 -9.99 -24.57 12.62
C VAL A 136 -10.25 -23.18 13.21
N ILE A 137 -9.92 -22.98 14.49
CA ILE A 137 -10.08 -21.68 15.18
C ILE A 137 -9.25 -20.59 14.48
N PHE A 138 -8.03 -20.90 14.05
CA PHE A 138 -7.20 -19.97 13.29
C PHE A 138 -7.88 -19.52 11.98
N TRP A 139 -8.47 -20.46 11.25
CA TRP A 139 -9.17 -20.15 10.00
C TRP A 139 -10.44 -19.34 10.21
N ILE A 140 -11.17 -19.61 11.29
CA ILE A 140 -12.33 -18.79 11.69
C ILE A 140 -11.87 -17.36 12.02
N ALA A 141 -10.77 -17.19 12.76
CA ALA A 141 -10.23 -15.88 13.08
C ALA A 141 -9.83 -15.11 11.80
N ILE A 142 -9.14 -15.77 10.86
CA ILE A 142 -8.80 -15.17 9.55
C ILE A 142 -10.06 -14.74 8.79
N LEU A 143 -11.09 -15.58 8.76
CA LEU A 143 -12.35 -15.26 8.10
C LEU A 143 -13.02 -14.02 8.73
N ILE A 144 -13.04 -13.93 10.06
CA ILE A 144 -13.58 -12.76 10.78
C ILE A 144 -12.79 -11.49 10.44
N ILE A 145 -11.47 -11.56 10.39
CA ILE A 145 -10.60 -10.41 10.02
C ILE A 145 -10.90 -9.97 8.58
N ILE A 146 -11.04 -10.92 7.64
CA ILE A 146 -11.37 -10.60 6.25
C ILE A 146 -12.76 -9.95 6.15
N LEU A 147 -13.76 -10.49 6.83
CA LEU A 147 -15.11 -9.92 6.86
C LEU A 147 -15.11 -8.51 7.47
N GLN A 148 -14.45 -8.32 8.60
CA GLN A 148 -14.32 -7.01 9.23
C GLN A 148 -13.62 -6.01 8.32
N THR A 149 -12.52 -6.41 7.68
CA THR A 149 -11.80 -5.58 6.72
C THR A 149 -12.71 -5.19 5.56
N GLY A 150 -13.47 -6.13 4.99
CA GLY A 150 -14.43 -5.89 3.91
C GLY A 150 -15.53 -4.92 4.33
N VAL A 151 -16.13 -5.11 5.52
CA VAL A 151 -17.16 -4.21 6.05
C VAL A 151 -16.60 -2.79 6.22
N LEU A 152 -15.45 -2.64 6.88
CA LEU A 152 -14.84 -1.32 7.11
C LEU A 152 -14.36 -0.62 5.82
N THR A 153 -14.05 -1.38 4.78
CA THR A 153 -13.72 -0.81 3.47
C THR A 153 -14.96 -0.31 2.71
N VAL A 154 -16.12 -0.96 2.90
CA VAL A 154 -17.37 -0.60 2.21
C VAL A 154 -18.16 0.45 2.98
N TYR A 155 -18.26 0.30 4.30
CA TYR A 155 -18.98 1.22 5.19
C TYR A 155 -18.02 2.22 5.80
N GLN A 156 -17.67 3.23 5.02
CA GLN A 156 -16.83 4.33 5.50
C GLN A 156 -17.72 5.42 6.11
N HIS A 157 -17.32 5.92 7.26
CA HIS A 157 -17.91 7.13 7.83
C HIS A 157 -17.16 8.32 7.22
N ILE A 158 -17.88 9.13 6.45
CA ILE A 158 -17.30 10.35 5.88
C ILE A 158 -17.41 11.43 6.95
N ASP A 159 -16.27 11.90 7.43
CA ASP A 159 -16.16 13.06 8.29
C ASP A 159 -15.24 14.14 7.67
N ASP A 160 -15.22 15.32 8.27
CA ASP A 160 -14.46 16.46 7.75
C ASP A 160 -12.93 16.21 7.81
N ASP A 161 -12.45 15.46 8.81
CA ASP A 161 -11.03 15.14 8.93
C ASP A 161 -10.57 14.17 7.85
N ASP A 162 -11.40 13.17 7.52
CA ASP A 162 -11.12 12.23 6.43
C ASP A 162 -11.09 12.94 5.08
N ALA A 163 -12.07 13.80 4.81
CA ALA A 163 -12.11 14.64 3.61
C ALA A 163 -10.85 15.51 3.48
N PHE A 164 -10.37 16.10 4.59
CA PHE A 164 -9.16 16.90 4.63
C PHE A 164 -7.91 16.07 4.26
N PHE A 165 -7.74 14.87 4.83
CA PHE A 165 -6.58 14.04 4.55
C PHE A 165 -6.54 13.55 3.10
N VAL A 166 -7.69 13.19 2.55
CA VAL A 166 -7.81 12.76 1.14
C VAL A 166 -7.58 13.95 0.20
N ALA A 167 -8.16 15.12 0.48
CA ALA A 167 -7.95 16.32 -0.31
C ALA A 167 -6.47 16.72 -0.32
N THR A 168 -5.80 16.74 0.83
CA THR A 168 -4.36 17.03 0.94
C THR A 168 -3.52 16.06 0.12
N SER A 169 -3.82 14.76 0.20
CA SER A 169 -3.11 13.73 -0.56
C SER A 169 -3.31 13.90 -2.07
N THR A 170 -4.54 14.22 -2.50
CA THR A 170 -4.89 14.42 -3.90
C THR A 170 -4.21 15.67 -4.45
N THR A 171 -4.30 16.79 -3.72
CA THR A 171 -3.62 18.04 -4.09
C THR A 171 -2.11 17.82 -4.24
N ALA A 172 -1.46 17.11 -3.30
CA ALA A 172 -0.04 16.80 -3.39
C ALA A 172 0.31 15.99 -4.64
N VAL A 173 -0.52 15.03 -5.03
CA VAL A 173 -0.33 14.24 -6.26
C VAL A 173 -0.52 15.08 -7.52
N GLU A 174 -1.55 15.91 -7.58
CA GLU A 174 -1.90 16.70 -8.76
C GLU A 174 -0.90 17.84 -8.99
N THR A 175 -0.52 18.54 -7.92
CA THR A 175 0.37 19.71 -8.00
C THR A 175 1.85 19.35 -7.92
N ASN A 176 2.17 18.12 -7.57
CA ASN A 176 3.53 17.63 -7.33
C ASN A 176 4.27 18.39 -6.22
N THR A 177 3.54 18.90 -5.21
CA THR A 177 4.10 19.64 -4.07
C THR A 177 3.92 18.85 -2.76
N ILE A 178 4.70 19.17 -1.74
CA ILE A 178 4.56 18.62 -0.39
C ILE A 178 3.86 19.65 0.48
N VAL A 179 2.52 19.65 0.52
CA VAL A 179 1.70 20.52 1.39
C VAL A 179 1.98 22.03 1.23
N GLU A 180 2.26 22.48 0.02
CA GLU A 180 2.43 23.91 -0.30
C GLU A 180 1.12 24.60 -0.69
N ILE A 181 0.13 23.83 -1.10
CA ILE A 181 -1.15 24.33 -1.58
C ILE A 181 -2.26 23.89 -0.62
N ASP A 182 -3.10 24.85 -0.23
CA ASP A 182 -4.28 24.56 0.59
C ASP A 182 -5.26 23.70 -0.21
N PRO A 183 -5.66 22.52 0.31
CA PRO A 183 -6.45 21.56 -0.46
C PRO A 183 -7.90 22.03 -0.68
N TYR A 184 -8.39 23.04 0.05
CA TYR A 184 -9.76 23.55 -0.09
C TYR A 184 -9.85 24.81 -0.93
N THR A 185 -8.86 25.69 -0.81
CA THR A 185 -8.86 26.98 -1.51
C THR A 185 -8.03 26.99 -2.78
N GLY A 186 -7.08 26.05 -2.90
CA GLY A 186 -6.10 26.03 -3.99
C GLY A 186 -5.04 27.13 -3.90
N GLU A 187 -5.01 27.88 -2.80
CA GLU A 187 -4.04 28.97 -2.60
C GLU A 187 -2.69 28.44 -2.11
N VAL A 188 -1.62 29.10 -2.49
CA VAL A 188 -0.28 28.81 -2.00
C VAL A 188 -0.18 29.22 -0.54
N LEU A 189 0.23 28.29 0.32
CA LEU A 189 0.42 28.55 1.75
C LEU A 189 1.66 29.43 1.96
N THR A 190 1.46 30.60 2.57
CA THR A 190 2.54 31.56 2.87
C THR A 190 3.46 31.09 4.00
N ALA A 191 3.04 30.11 4.79
CA ALA A 191 3.83 29.48 5.85
C ALA A 191 3.39 28.04 6.06
N HIS A 192 4.33 27.17 6.38
CA HIS A 192 4.03 25.80 6.76
C HIS A 192 3.25 25.77 8.08
N ARG A 193 1.98 25.39 8.01
CA ARG A 193 1.17 25.23 9.21
C ARG A 193 1.68 24.02 9.99
N MET A 194 1.91 24.17 11.30
CA MET A 194 2.44 23.12 12.18
C MET A 194 1.62 21.82 12.09
N ARG A 195 0.31 21.92 11.85
CA ARG A 195 -0.58 20.76 11.62
C ARG A 195 -0.09 19.84 10.51
N TYR A 196 0.37 20.38 9.40
CA TYR A 196 0.85 19.59 8.26
C TYR A 196 2.23 18.97 8.54
N VAL A 197 3.06 19.69 9.26
CA VAL A 197 4.41 19.23 9.64
C VAL A 197 4.31 18.04 10.61
N MET A 198 3.38 18.09 11.56
CA MET A 198 3.25 17.05 12.58
C MET A 198 2.48 15.80 12.11
N SER A 199 1.74 15.88 11.01
CA SER A 199 0.95 14.76 10.48
C SER A 199 1.30 14.45 9.03
N PRO A 200 2.43 13.77 8.77
CA PRO A 200 2.86 13.46 7.40
C PRO A 200 2.07 12.32 6.73
N PHE A 201 1.05 11.77 7.40
CA PHE A 201 0.27 10.64 6.88
C PHE A 201 -0.42 10.93 5.53
N PRO A 202 -1.03 12.12 5.28
CA PRO A 202 -1.55 12.46 3.96
C PRO A 202 -0.48 12.46 2.87
N VAL A 203 0.74 12.92 3.20
CA VAL A 203 1.89 12.87 2.28
C VAL A 203 2.31 11.43 2.01
N TYR A 204 2.27 10.55 3.04
CA TYR A 204 2.51 9.12 2.85
C TYR A 204 1.49 8.49 1.91
N THR A 205 0.21 8.86 2.04
CA THR A 205 -0.85 8.43 1.13
C THR A 205 -0.55 8.87 -0.31
N ALA A 206 -0.11 10.11 -0.51
CA ALA A 206 0.29 10.63 -1.83
C ALA A 206 1.49 9.88 -2.42
N VAL A 207 2.53 9.64 -1.62
CA VAL A 207 3.71 8.86 -2.03
C VAL A 207 3.33 7.43 -2.39
N PHE A 208 2.55 6.76 -1.54
CA PHE A 208 2.09 5.40 -1.79
C PHE A 208 1.23 5.32 -3.05
N SER A 209 0.34 6.30 -3.25
CA SER A 209 -0.49 6.45 -4.46
C SER A 209 0.36 6.49 -5.75
N ARG A 210 1.42 7.28 -5.76
CA ARG A 210 2.38 7.32 -6.88
C ARG A 210 3.09 5.99 -7.09
N LEU A 211 3.50 5.31 -6.01
CA LEU A 211 4.22 4.03 -6.08
C LEU A 211 3.35 2.89 -6.62
N VAL A 212 2.06 2.89 -6.29
CA VAL A 212 1.12 1.84 -6.75
C VAL A 212 0.28 2.26 -7.95
N MET A 213 0.49 3.48 -8.48
CA MET A 213 -0.20 4.03 -9.64
C MET A 213 -1.73 4.04 -9.47
N MET A 214 -2.20 4.45 -8.30
CA MET A 214 -3.63 4.52 -7.95
C MET A 214 -3.99 5.90 -7.42
N HIS A 215 -5.26 6.28 -7.56
CA HIS A 215 -5.75 7.55 -7.02
C HIS A 215 -5.67 7.55 -5.49
N PRO A 216 -5.29 8.67 -4.83
CA PRO A 216 -5.14 8.76 -3.37
C PRO A 216 -6.39 8.33 -2.60
N THR A 217 -7.59 8.65 -3.09
CA THR A 217 -8.85 8.21 -2.48
C THR A 217 -8.96 6.68 -2.39
N ILE A 218 -8.58 5.97 -3.46
CA ILE A 218 -8.60 4.49 -3.47
C ILE A 218 -7.57 3.93 -2.50
N VAL A 219 -6.40 4.58 -2.43
CA VAL A 219 -5.35 4.17 -1.49
C VAL A 219 -5.81 4.37 -0.05
N ALA A 220 -6.36 5.54 0.28
CA ALA A 220 -6.83 5.85 1.64
C ALA A 220 -7.99 4.95 2.08
N HIS A 221 -9.00 4.80 1.24
CA HIS A 221 -10.25 4.14 1.63
C HIS A 221 -10.34 2.65 1.32
N THR A 222 -9.49 2.13 0.45
CA THR A 222 -9.54 0.70 0.09
C THR A 222 -8.24 -0.01 0.43
N VAL A 223 -7.10 0.52 -0.01
CA VAL A 223 -5.82 -0.18 0.16
C VAL A 223 -5.35 -0.15 1.61
N PHE A 224 -5.36 1.01 2.25
CA PHE A 224 -4.88 1.14 3.63
C PHE A 224 -5.74 0.36 4.64
N PRO A 225 -7.07 0.40 4.64
CA PRO A 225 -7.87 -0.48 5.48
C PRO A 225 -7.56 -1.97 5.25
N ALA A 226 -7.45 -2.39 3.98
CA ALA A 226 -7.12 -3.77 3.63
C ALA A 226 -5.75 -4.23 4.13
N VAL A 227 -4.81 -3.31 4.35
CA VAL A 227 -3.46 -3.58 4.83
C VAL A 227 -3.36 -3.39 6.34
N PHE A 228 -3.82 -2.24 6.88
CA PHE A 228 -3.56 -1.88 8.27
C PHE A 228 -4.48 -2.61 9.26
N ILE A 229 -5.70 -3.00 8.87
CA ILE A 229 -6.57 -3.78 9.76
C ILE A 229 -5.95 -5.16 10.06
N PRO A 230 -5.59 -5.99 9.05
CA PRO A 230 -4.88 -7.25 9.32
C PRO A 230 -3.54 -7.05 10.05
N LEU A 231 -2.82 -5.96 9.76
CA LEU A 231 -1.58 -5.63 10.44
C LEU A 231 -1.80 -5.35 11.93
N ALA A 232 -2.87 -4.64 12.29
CA ALA A 232 -3.22 -4.37 13.68
C ALA A 232 -3.52 -5.68 14.44
N PHE A 233 -4.26 -6.61 13.84
CA PHE A 233 -4.46 -7.94 14.41
C PHE A 233 -3.17 -8.74 14.53
N LEU A 234 -2.27 -8.65 13.56
CA LEU A 234 -0.95 -9.27 13.64
C LEU A 234 -0.14 -8.71 14.81
N VAL A 235 -0.14 -7.38 15.00
CA VAL A 235 0.55 -6.73 16.14
C VAL A 235 -0.04 -7.20 17.45
N ALA A 236 -1.36 -7.22 17.59
CA ALA A 236 -2.04 -7.70 18.80
C ALA A 236 -1.69 -9.17 19.11
N TYR A 237 -1.73 -10.03 18.08
CA TYR A 237 -1.33 -11.43 18.21
C TYR A 237 0.12 -11.60 18.70
N LEU A 238 1.05 -10.85 18.10
CA LEU A 238 2.46 -10.90 18.47
C LEU A 238 2.72 -10.38 19.89
N LEU A 239 1.97 -9.36 20.33
CA LEU A 239 2.06 -8.88 21.72
C LEU A 239 1.58 -9.96 22.70
N ILE A 240 0.42 -10.55 22.47
CA ILE A 240 -0.14 -11.58 23.35
C ILE A 240 0.73 -12.84 23.38
N SER A 241 1.29 -13.24 22.24
CA SER A 241 2.12 -14.46 22.13
C SER A 241 3.49 -14.35 22.80
N ASN A 242 3.92 -13.15 23.21
CA ASN A 242 5.17 -12.92 23.91
C ASN A 242 5.02 -12.82 25.45
N PHE A 243 3.75 -12.86 25.95
CA PHE A 243 3.42 -12.99 27.36
C PHE A 243 3.06 -14.42 27.73
#